data_577225bbdc4d63bd682968eb313255a7
#
_entry.id   577225bbdc4d63bd682968eb313255a7
#
_cell.length_a   1.000
_cell.length_b   1.000
_cell.length_c   1.000
_cell.angle_alpha   90.00
_cell.angle_beta   90.00
_cell.angle_gamma   90.00
#
_symmetry.space_group_name_H-M   'P 1'
#
loop_
_entity.id
_entity.type
_entity.pdbx_description
1 polymer ?
#
loop_
_entity_poly.entity_id
_entity_poly.type
_entity_poly.pdbx_seq_one_letter_code
_entity_poly.pdbx_strand_id
1 'polypeptide(L)'
;MRKLIVSLVALACAVTASAQIAFGGSQASDRQIEYSQKFADLNYVGDGEAFHTLDIYLPKVEKESYPVVVHIYGSAWFSNNSKGMADLHTICAALLDAGYAVVTPNHRASTDDLYPAQIHDIKAVIRFVR
;
A
#
# COMPACT_ATOMS: atom_id res chain seq x y z
N MET A 1 -7.53 -77.21 -9.06
CA MET A 1 -7.83 -75.86 -8.54
C MET A 1 -6.52 -75.16 -8.27
N ARG A 2 -6.09 -74.32 -9.19
CA ARG A 2 -4.79 -73.57 -9.08
C ARG A 2 -5.08 -72.17 -8.63
N LYS A 3 -4.59 -71.82 -7.44
CA LYS A 3 -4.66 -70.41 -6.93
C LYS A 3 -3.53 -69.61 -7.56
N LEU A 4 -3.88 -68.61 -8.37
CA LEU A 4 -2.93 -67.63 -8.87
C LEU A 4 -2.64 -66.61 -7.74
N ILE A 5 -1.42 -66.55 -7.33
CA ILE A 5 -0.93 -65.50 -6.45
C ILE A 5 -0.42 -64.38 -7.38
N VAL A 6 -1.13 -63.26 -7.40
CA VAL A 6 -0.66 -62.02 -8.07
C VAL A 6 0.24 -61.28 -7.11
N SER A 7 1.51 -61.28 -7.42
CA SER A 7 2.52 -60.51 -6.67
C SER A 7 2.46 -59.05 -7.10
N LEU A 8 2.01 -58.17 -6.20
CA LEU A 8 1.97 -56.75 -6.42
C LEU A 8 3.35 -56.14 -6.14
N VAL A 9 4.06 -55.80 -7.22
CA VAL A 9 5.32 -55.06 -7.13
C VAL A 9 5.00 -53.62 -6.84
N ALA A 10 5.24 -53.19 -5.60
CA ALA A 10 5.15 -51.78 -5.23
C ALA A 10 6.35 -51.02 -5.80
N LEU A 11 6.11 -50.21 -6.81
CA LEU A 11 7.08 -49.27 -7.36
C LEU A 11 7.21 -48.06 -6.41
N ALA A 12 8.30 -48.05 -5.65
CA ALA A 12 8.62 -46.88 -4.79
C ALA A 12 9.04 -45.72 -5.70
N CYS A 13 8.14 -44.77 -5.92
CA CYS A 13 8.52 -43.47 -6.46
C CYS A 13 9.35 -42.72 -5.44
N ALA A 14 10.64 -42.59 -5.70
CA ALA A 14 11.51 -41.67 -5.00
C ALA A 14 11.07 -40.24 -5.30
N VAL A 15 10.44 -39.60 -4.33
CA VAL A 15 10.15 -38.17 -4.38
C VAL A 15 11.48 -37.45 -4.16
N THR A 16 12.08 -36.97 -5.24
CA THR A 16 13.17 -36.00 -5.16
C THR A 16 12.62 -34.71 -4.60
N ALA A 17 12.93 -34.43 -3.35
CA ALA A 17 12.68 -33.14 -2.75
C ALA A 17 13.54 -32.09 -3.44
N SER A 18 12.99 -31.42 -4.43
CA SER A 18 13.59 -30.21 -4.98
C SER A 18 13.50 -29.16 -3.87
N ALA A 19 14.65 -28.82 -3.27
CA ALA A 19 14.73 -27.67 -2.38
C ALA A 19 14.47 -26.42 -3.21
N GLN A 20 13.23 -25.97 -3.22
CA GLN A 20 12.90 -24.63 -3.69
C GLN A 20 13.48 -23.67 -2.67
N ILE A 21 14.57 -23.00 -3.06
CA ILE A 21 15.03 -21.80 -2.37
C ILE A 21 13.89 -20.80 -2.56
N ALA A 22 13.01 -20.73 -1.58
CA ALA A 22 12.07 -19.63 -1.47
C ALA A 22 12.92 -18.38 -1.22
N PHE A 23 13.19 -17.61 -2.28
CA PHE A 23 13.49 -16.22 -2.11
C PHE A 23 12.32 -15.67 -1.30
N GLY A 24 12.60 -15.31 -0.06
CA GLY A 24 11.62 -14.73 0.84
C GLY A 24 11.11 -13.42 0.25
N GLY A 25 10.13 -13.55 -0.63
CA GLY A 25 9.20 -12.48 -0.85
C GLY A 25 8.58 -12.22 0.51
N SER A 26 8.85 -11.06 1.09
CA SER A 26 8.14 -10.54 2.22
C SER A 26 6.67 -10.79 1.91
N GLN A 27 6.04 -11.71 2.64
CA GLN A 27 4.60 -11.84 2.63
C GLN A 27 4.12 -10.49 3.14
N ALA A 28 3.70 -9.62 2.21
CA ALA A 28 2.90 -8.47 2.57
C ALA A 28 1.76 -9.07 3.40
N SER A 29 1.81 -8.84 4.70
CA SER A 29 0.80 -9.37 5.61
C SER A 29 -0.53 -8.90 5.04
N ASP A 30 -1.50 -9.81 4.89
CA ASP A 30 -2.91 -9.51 4.58
C ASP A 30 -3.56 -8.66 5.70
N ARG A 31 -2.76 -7.82 6.33
CA ARG A 31 -3.19 -6.95 7.40
C ARG A 31 -4.08 -5.87 6.81
N GLN A 32 -5.36 -5.99 7.09
CA GLN A 32 -6.29 -4.94 6.74
C GLN A 32 -5.94 -3.68 7.55
N ILE A 33 -5.80 -2.54 6.86
CA ILE A 33 -5.57 -1.26 7.52
C ILE A 33 -6.75 -0.92 8.44
N GLU A 34 -6.43 -0.56 9.68
CA GLU A 34 -7.41 -0.22 10.70
C GLU A 34 -7.38 1.28 10.99
N TYR A 35 -8.52 1.95 10.86
CA TYR A 35 -8.68 3.38 11.10
C TYR A 35 -10.05 3.67 11.72
N SER A 36 -10.20 4.81 12.39
CA SER A 36 -11.51 5.26 12.92
C SER A 36 -12.34 5.93 11.82
N GLN A 37 -11.72 6.74 10.99
CA GLN A 37 -12.37 7.49 9.93
C GLN A 37 -11.46 7.65 8.72
N LYS A 38 -12.06 7.62 7.53
CA LYS A 38 -11.39 7.93 6.26
C LYS A 38 -12.10 9.09 5.57
N PHE A 39 -11.34 10.09 5.15
CA PHE A 39 -11.77 11.11 4.22
C PHE A 39 -11.10 10.83 2.88
N ALA A 40 -11.90 10.52 1.86
CA ALA A 40 -11.39 10.14 0.54
C ALA A 40 -11.57 11.28 -0.46
N ASP A 41 -10.66 11.32 -1.43
CA ASP A 41 -10.74 12.19 -2.61
C ASP A 41 -10.90 13.68 -2.31
N LEU A 42 -10.34 14.16 -1.20
CA LEU A 42 -10.34 15.58 -0.87
C LEU A 42 -9.45 16.33 -1.85
N ASN A 43 -10.02 17.29 -2.59
CA ASN A 43 -9.24 18.11 -3.51
C ASN A 43 -8.57 19.25 -2.74
N TYR A 44 -7.24 19.23 -2.66
CA TYR A 44 -6.45 20.16 -1.85
C TYR A 44 -6.10 21.49 -2.56
N VAL A 45 -6.45 21.60 -3.85
CA VAL A 45 -6.29 22.84 -4.64
C VAL A 45 -7.64 23.50 -4.88
N GLY A 46 -8.72 22.71 -5.00
CA GLY A 46 -10.07 23.19 -5.28
C GLY A 46 -10.38 23.35 -6.76
N ASP A 47 -9.59 22.72 -7.63
CA ASP A 47 -9.72 22.81 -9.09
C ASP A 47 -10.50 21.64 -9.72
N GLY A 48 -10.80 20.58 -8.94
CA GLY A 48 -11.51 19.40 -9.40
C GLY A 48 -10.63 18.37 -10.11
N GLU A 49 -9.33 18.60 -10.25
CA GLU A 49 -8.41 17.66 -10.91
C GLU A 49 -8.12 16.45 -10.02
N ALA A 50 -8.17 15.24 -10.60
CA ALA A 50 -7.96 13.98 -9.87
C ALA A 50 -6.55 13.85 -9.28
N PHE A 51 -5.55 14.42 -9.92
CA PHE A 51 -4.17 14.43 -9.42
C PHE A 51 -3.96 15.44 -8.28
N HIS A 52 -4.93 16.29 -7.97
CA HIS A 52 -4.91 17.17 -6.80
C HIS A 52 -5.80 16.66 -5.66
N THR A 53 -6.00 15.35 -5.57
CA THR A 53 -6.77 14.73 -4.49
C THR A 53 -5.86 14.04 -3.49
N LEU A 54 -6.36 13.91 -2.25
CA LEU A 54 -5.71 13.16 -1.19
C LEU A 54 -6.73 12.37 -0.37
N ASP A 55 -6.25 11.32 0.30
CA ASP A 55 -7.01 10.61 1.32
C ASP A 55 -6.38 10.86 2.69
N ILE A 56 -7.23 10.99 3.72
CA ILE A 56 -6.81 11.10 5.13
C ILE A 56 -7.38 9.92 5.89
N TYR A 57 -6.52 9.24 6.65
CA TYR A 57 -6.89 8.17 7.57
C TYR A 57 -6.61 8.61 9.01
N LEU A 58 -7.60 8.53 9.89
CA LEU A 58 -7.44 8.82 11.31
C LEU A 58 -7.20 7.55 12.11
N PRO A 59 -6.29 7.54 13.09
CA PRO A 59 -6.06 6.39 13.94
C PRO A 59 -7.29 6.06 14.78
N LYS A 60 -7.36 4.83 15.32
CA LYS A 60 -8.48 4.40 16.18
C LYS A 60 -8.58 5.17 17.49
N VAL A 61 -7.46 5.67 17.98
CA VAL A 61 -7.43 6.46 19.22
C VAL A 61 -7.90 7.88 18.92
N GLU A 62 -9.06 8.25 19.45
CA GLU A 62 -9.62 9.60 19.28
C GLU A 62 -8.82 10.63 20.08
N LYS A 63 -8.52 11.75 19.44
CA LYS A 63 -7.83 12.92 19.99
C LYS A 63 -8.40 14.19 19.40
N GLU A 64 -8.23 15.31 20.10
CA GLU A 64 -8.60 16.63 19.57
C GLU A 64 -7.73 17.04 18.36
N SER A 65 -6.47 16.58 18.34
CA SER A 65 -5.54 16.80 17.24
C SER A 65 -4.60 15.60 17.08
N TYR A 66 -4.15 15.38 15.87
CA TYR A 66 -3.25 14.26 15.55
C TYR A 66 -1.93 14.78 14.98
N PRO A 67 -0.80 14.18 15.34
CA PRO A 67 0.40 14.35 14.53
C PRO A 67 0.14 13.73 13.15
N VAL A 68 0.53 14.45 12.08
CA VAL A 68 0.23 14.07 10.71
C VAL A 68 1.48 13.58 10.00
N VAL A 69 1.38 12.46 9.30
CA VAL A 69 2.40 11.99 8.37
C VAL A 69 1.83 12.01 6.96
N VAL A 70 2.49 12.72 6.06
CA VAL A 70 2.18 12.69 4.63
C VAL A 70 3.03 11.59 3.98
N HIS A 71 2.37 10.51 3.57
CA HIS A 71 3.01 9.38 2.91
C HIS A 71 2.91 9.54 1.38
N ILE A 72 4.02 9.84 0.75
CA ILE A 72 4.12 9.99 -0.70
C ILE A 72 4.75 8.72 -1.25
N TYR A 73 3.98 7.93 -2.01
CA TYR A 73 4.51 6.75 -2.65
C TYR A 73 5.41 7.10 -3.82
N GLY A 74 6.54 6.40 -3.91
CA GLY A 74 7.49 6.60 -5.00
C GLY A 74 7.01 5.99 -6.30
N SER A 75 6.79 6.83 -7.31
CA SER A 75 6.43 6.43 -8.68
C SER A 75 7.47 6.87 -9.71
N ALA A 76 8.68 7.24 -9.27
CA ALA A 76 9.72 7.89 -10.09
C ALA A 76 9.17 9.12 -10.86
N TRP A 77 8.15 9.76 -10.31
CA TRP A 77 7.43 10.91 -10.88
C TRP A 77 6.63 10.62 -12.16
N PHE A 78 6.47 9.34 -12.54
CA PHE A 78 5.73 8.96 -13.76
C PHE A 78 4.25 8.67 -13.52
N SER A 79 3.78 8.66 -12.27
CA SER A 79 2.36 8.45 -11.95
C SER A 79 1.79 9.64 -11.19
N ASN A 80 0.60 10.06 -11.59
CA ASN A 80 -0.21 11.06 -10.89
C ASN A 80 -1.25 10.43 -9.96
N ASN A 81 -1.23 9.10 -9.78
CA ASN A 81 -2.06 8.34 -8.85
C ASN A 81 -1.23 7.71 -7.73
N SER A 82 -0.41 8.49 -7.06
CA SER A 82 0.48 7.97 -6.01
C SER A 82 -0.29 7.48 -4.78
N LYS A 83 -1.45 8.07 -4.45
CA LYS A 83 -2.30 7.58 -3.35
C LYS A 83 -2.84 6.17 -3.59
N GLY A 84 -3.15 5.81 -4.84
CA GLY A 84 -3.60 4.47 -5.21
C GLY A 84 -2.51 3.40 -5.10
N MET A 85 -1.25 3.81 -4.98
CA MET A 85 -0.09 2.94 -4.83
C MET A 85 0.49 2.97 -3.41
N ALA A 86 -0.12 3.73 -2.50
CA ALA A 86 0.37 3.88 -1.13
C ALA A 86 0.42 2.54 -0.40
N ASP A 87 1.48 2.32 0.37
CA ASP A 87 1.62 1.14 1.21
C ASP A 87 0.73 1.28 2.47
N LEU A 88 -0.53 0.89 2.29
CA LEU A 88 -1.53 0.96 3.36
C LEU A 88 -1.37 -0.16 4.39
N HIS A 89 -0.80 -1.30 4.01
CA HIS A 89 -0.80 -2.52 4.83
C HIS A 89 0.41 -2.64 5.77
N THR A 90 1.51 -1.97 5.48
CA THR A 90 2.71 -1.99 6.33
C THR A 90 3.02 -0.63 6.92
N ILE A 91 3.49 0.33 6.13
CA ILE A 91 3.93 1.64 6.62
C ILE A 91 2.75 2.45 7.19
N CYS A 92 1.69 2.63 6.42
CA CYS A 92 0.54 3.42 6.87
C CYS A 92 -0.18 2.77 8.05
N ALA A 93 -0.31 1.42 8.06
CA ALA A 93 -0.88 0.69 9.18
C ALA A 93 -0.07 0.91 10.47
N ALA A 94 1.26 0.81 10.40
CA ALA A 94 2.13 1.02 11.55
C ALA A 94 2.05 2.47 12.09
N LEU A 95 1.92 3.45 11.21
CA LEU A 95 1.76 4.85 11.61
C LEU A 95 0.41 5.11 12.29
N LEU A 96 -0.68 4.53 11.78
CA LEU A 96 -2.01 4.61 12.39
C LEU A 96 -2.02 3.95 13.78
N ASP A 97 -1.41 2.77 13.92
CA ASP A 97 -1.27 2.11 15.22
C ASP A 97 -0.47 2.93 16.23
N ALA A 98 0.53 3.69 15.74
CA ALA A 98 1.30 4.61 16.57
C ALA A 98 0.55 5.92 16.89
N GLY A 99 -0.67 6.10 16.38
CA GLY A 99 -1.54 7.24 16.69
C GLY A 99 -1.32 8.47 15.80
N TYR A 100 -0.71 8.31 14.63
CA TYR A 100 -0.59 9.36 13.63
C TYR A 100 -1.79 9.34 12.70
N ALA A 101 -2.24 10.51 12.26
CA ALA A 101 -3.06 10.61 11.07
C ALA A 101 -2.18 10.45 9.83
N VAL A 102 -2.64 9.66 8.87
CA VAL A 102 -1.90 9.39 7.63
C VAL A 102 -2.60 10.05 6.46
N VAL A 103 -1.85 10.81 5.67
CA VAL A 103 -2.32 11.48 4.46
C VAL A 103 -1.60 10.88 3.26
N THR A 104 -2.36 10.39 2.29
CA THR A 104 -1.82 9.84 1.04
C THR A 104 -2.26 10.72 -0.12
N PRO A 105 -1.40 11.61 -0.64
CA PRO A 105 -1.76 12.50 -1.72
C PRO A 105 -1.47 11.90 -3.10
N ASN A 106 -2.23 12.33 -4.09
CA ASN A 106 -1.80 12.38 -5.47
C ASN A 106 -0.99 13.67 -5.71
N HIS A 107 -0.29 13.74 -6.79
CA HIS A 107 0.41 14.92 -7.31
C HIS A 107 0.56 14.77 -8.82
N ARG A 108 0.86 15.85 -9.53
CA ARG A 108 1.16 15.80 -10.95
C ARG A 108 2.37 14.90 -11.24
N ALA A 109 2.30 14.13 -12.31
CA ALA A 109 3.44 13.41 -12.86
C ALA A 109 4.31 14.34 -13.73
N SER A 110 5.51 13.88 -14.07
CA SER A 110 6.40 14.61 -15.01
C SER A 110 5.84 14.70 -16.43
N THR A 111 4.85 13.85 -16.75
CA THR A 111 4.07 13.90 -17.99
C THR A 111 2.95 14.92 -17.97
N ASP A 112 2.50 15.32 -16.79
CA ASP A 112 1.43 16.32 -16.61
C ASP A 112 2.03 17.74 -16.61
N ASP A 113 3.17 17.93 -15.93
CA ASP A 113 3.83 19.21 -15.82
C ASP A 113 5.31 19.05 -15.44
N LEU A 114 6.11 20.05 -15.75
CA LEU A 114 7.54 20.06 -15.47
C LEU A 114 7.84 20.40 -13.99
N TYR A 115 9.04 20.02 -13.54
CA TYR A 115 9.56 20.49 -12.26
C TYR A 115 9.56 22.03 -12.22
N PRO A 116 9.11 22.67 -11.12
CA PRO A 116 8.86 22.12 -9.78
C PRO A 116 7.38 21.86 -9.45
N ALA A 117 6.53 21.59 -10.41
CA ALA A 117 5.09 21.43 -10.18
C ALA A 117 4.78 20.39 -9.08
N GLN A 118 5.44 19.24 -9.08
CA GLN A 118 5.27 18.16 -8.10
C GLN A 118 5.55 18.64 -6.67
N ILE A 119 6.59 19.43 -6.49
CA ILE A 119 6.95 19.99 -5.17
C ILE A 119 5.92 21.03 -4.72
N HIS A 120 5.36 21.80 -5.66
CA HIS A 120 4.30 22.75 -5.36
C HIS A 120 3.03 22.03 -4.90
N ASP A 121 2.69 20.90 -5.50
CA ASP A 121 1.56 20.07 -5.11
C ASP A 121 1.72 19.56 -3.67
N ILE A 122 2.86 18.97 -3.36
CA ILE A 122 3.14 18.48 -1.99
C ILE A 122 3.13 19.62 -0.96
N LYS A 123 3.65 20.79 -1.31
CA LYS A 123 3.53 21.97 -0.44
C LYS A 123 2.08 22.41 -0.26
N ALA A 124 1.24 22.26 -1.28
CA ALA A 124 -0.20 22.54 -1.17
C ALA A 124 -0.90 21.53 -0.25
N VAL A 125 -0.57 20.25 -0.33
CA VAL A 125 -1.03 19.21 0.60
C VAL A 125 -0.71 19.59 2.05
N ILE A 126 0.54 19.96 2.34
CA ILE A 126 0.95 20.36 3.71
C ILE A 126 0.16 21.58 4.19
N ARG A 127 -0.14 22.54 3.33
CA ARG A 127 -0.98 23.71 3.70
C ARG A 127 -2.43 23.33 3.95
N PHE A 128 -2.95 22.36 3.19
CA PHE A 128 -4.34 21.91 3.29
C PHE A 128 -4.61 21.17 4.60
N VAL A 129 -3.66 20.35 5.09
CA VAL A 129 -3.83 19.53 6.30
C VAL A 129 -3.46 20.25 7.61
N ARG A 130 -3.03 21.50 7.56
CA ARG A 130 -2.70 22.34 8.72
C ARG A 130 -3.92 23.01 9.31
#